data_164b3f67e4eeab5755050fbec53cccf7
#
_entry.id   164b3f67e4eeab5755050fbec53cccf7
#
_cell.length_a   1.000
_cell.length_b   1.000
_cell.length_c   1.000
_cell.angle_alpha   90.00
_cell.angle_beta   90.00
_cell.angle_gamma   90.00
#
_symmetry.space_group_name_H-M   'P 1'
#
loop_
_entity.id
_entity.type
_entity.pdbx_description
1 polymer ?
#
loop_
_entity_poly.entity_id
_entity_poly.type
_entity_poly.pdbx_seq_one_letter_code
_entity_poly.pdbx_strand_id
1 'polypeptide(L)' 'MDIKAKIEELVEKIKSDKELQRGFTSDPVATIEKLIGIDLPEDQIKKIADGVKAKISLDKIGGLFKK' A
#
# COMPACT_ATOMS: atom_id res chain seq x y z
N MET A 1 -0.57 5.10 -17.02
CA MET A 1 -0.85 5.26 -15.60
C MET A 1 0.45 5.36 -14.82
N ASP A 2 0.51 6.33 -13.96
CA ASP A 2 1.72 6.53 -13.18
C ASP A 2 1.66 5.68 -11.90
N ILE A 3 2.44 4.63 -11.89
CA ILE A 3 2.42 3.70 -10.76
C ILE A 3 2.91 4.38 -9.48
N LYS A 4 3.89 5.24 -9.62
CA LYS A 4 4.41 5.95 -8.46
C LYS A 4 3.34 6.82 -7.81
N ALA A 5 2.62 7.57 -8.60
CA ALA A 5 1.56 8.42 -8.08
C ALA A 5 0.49 7.56 -7.44
N LYS A 6 0.19 6.42 -8.04
CA LYS A 6 -0.81 5.53 -7.51
C LYS A 6 -0.38 4.98 -6.16
N ILE A 7 0.87 4.61 -6.05
CA ILE A 7 1.40 4.09 -4.80
C ILE A 7 1.27 5.14 -3.69
N GLU A 8 1.64 6.36 -3.99
CA GLU A 8 1.56 7.42 -2.99
C GLU A 8 0.13 7.67 -2.56
N GLU A 9 -0.78 7.66 -3.52
CA GLU A 9 -2.18 7.84 -3.22
C GLU A 9 -2.68 6.75 -2.28
N LEU A 10 -2.32 5.52 -2.57
CA LEU A 10 -2.76 4.40 -1.76
C LEU A 10 -2.13 4.44 -0.38
N VAL A 11 -0.88 4.82 -0.30
CA VAL A 11 -0.22 4.93 0.99
C VAL A 11 -0.97 5.90 1.89
N GLU A 12 -1.34 7.04 1.34
CA GLU A 12 -2.06 8.02 2.13
C GLU A 12 -3.40 7.50 2.60
N LYS A 13 -4.10 6.82 1.72
CA LYS A 13 -5.40 6.27 2.08
C LYS A 13 -5.27 5.25 3.20
N ILE A 14 -4.30 4.37 3.07
CA ILE A 14 -4.10 3.33 4.06
C ILE A 14 -3.67 3.94 5.38
N LYS A 15 -2.82 4.94 5.34
CA LYS A 15 -2.34 5.55 6.57
C LYS A 15 -3.44 6.27 7.32
N SER A 16 -4.42 6.81 6.62
CA SER A 16 -5.50 7.51 7.30
C SER A 16 -6.64 6.59 7.72
N ASP A 17 -6.61 5.33 7.36
CA ASP A 17 -7.71 4.42 7.68
C ASP A 17 -7.15 3.18 8.35
N LYS A 18 -7.50 3.02 9.62
CA LYS A 18 -6.98 1.89 10.39
C LYS A 18 -7.46 0.56 9.84
N GLU A 19 -8.68 0.53 9.34
CA GLU A 19 -9.20 -0.70 8.77
C GLU A 19 -8.41 -1.10 7.54
N LEU A 20 -8.05 -0.13 6.74
CA LEU A 20 -7.24 -0.42 5.58
C LEU A 20 -5.86 -0.90 5.98
N GLN A 21 -5.32 -0.34 7.06
CA GLN A 21 -4.03 -0.81 7.55
C GLN A 21 -4.10 -2.27 7.96
N ARG A 22 -5.15 -2.64 8.64
CA ARG A 22 -5.33 -4.03 9.05
C ARG A 22 -5.47 -4.93 7.85
N GLY A 23 -6.33 -4.54 6.91
CA GLY A 23 -6.52 -5.34 5.71
C GLY A 23 -5.26 -5.47 4.92
N PHE A 24 -4.51 -4.38 4.83
CA PHE A 24 -3.26 -4.42 4.09
C PHE A 24 -2.25 -5.34 4.75
N THR A 25 -2.23 -5.36 6.08
CA THR A 25 -1.32 -6.24 6.79
C THR A 25 -1.69 -7.71 6.60
N SER A 26 -2.99 -7.98 6.61
CA SER A 26 -3.47 -9.35 6.43
C SER A 26 -3.34 -9.81 4.99
N ASP A 27 -3.78 -8.98 4.07
CA ASP A 27 -3.80 -9.35 2.66
C ASP A 27 -3.56 -8.11 1.82
N PRO A 28 -2.30 -7.79 1.58
CA PRO A 28 -1.97 -6.56 0.84
C PRO A 28 -2.54 -6.55 -0.57
N VAL A 29 -2.50 -7.67 -1.25
CA VAL A 29 -2.97 -7.71 -2.63
C VAL A 29 -4.47 -7.45 -2.69
N ALA A 30 -5.23 -8.11 -1.83
CA ALA A 30 -6.67 -7.92 -1.83
C ALA A 30 -7.04 -6.49 -1.45
N THR A 31 -6.32 -5.91 -0.53
CA THR A 31 -6.59 -4.55 -0.11
C THR A 31 -6.34 -3.57 -1.26
N ILE A 32 -5.25 -3.77 -1.98
CA ILE A 32 -4.94 -2.92 -3.11
C ILE A 32 -6.00 -3.06 -4.19
N GLU A 33 -6.42 -4.28 -4.45
CA GLU A 33 -7.47 -4.52 -5.44
C GLU A 33 -8.75 -3.77 -5.08
N LYS A 34 -9.08 -3.80 -3.82
CA LYS A 34 -10.27 -3.12 -3.34
C LYS A 34 -10.16 -1.62 -3.55
N LEU A 35 -9.01 -1.08 -3.23
CA LEU A 35 -8.81 0.36 -3.32
C LEU A 35 -8.79 0.84 -4.75
N ILE A 36 -8.15 0.07 -5.62
CA ILE A 36 -8.06 0.47 -7.02
C ILE A 36 -9.38 0.27 -7.73
N GLY A 37 -10.08 -0.82 -7.41
CA GLY A 37 -11.36 -1.09 -8.03
C GLY A 37 -11.26 -1.37 -9.51
N ILE A 38 -10.09 -1.74 -10.00
CA ILE A 38 -9.88 -2.03 -11.41
C ILE A 38 -9.30 -3.42 -11.53
N ASP A 39 -9.58 -4.03 -12.67
CA ASP A 39 -9.02 -5.33 -12.99
C ASP A 39 -7.63 -5.15 -13.56
N LEU A 40 -6.64 -5.24 -12.72
CA LEU A 40 -5.27 -5.17 -13.17
C LEU A 40 -4.65 -6.57 -13.14
N PRO A 41 -3.64 -6.80 -13.98
CA PRO A 41 -2.92 -8.07 -13.90
C PRO A 41 -2.30 -8.24 -12.51
N GLU A 42 -2.27 -9.48 -12.08
CA GLU A 42 -1.74 -9.78 -10.76
C GLU A 42 -0.34 -9.22 -10.56
N ASP A 43 0.45 -9.27 -11.60
CA ASP A 43 1.82 -8.76 -11.50
C ASP A 43 1.85 -7.30 -11.12
N GLN A 44 0.98 -6.52 -11.72
CA GLN A 44 0.95 -5.10 -11.44
C GLN A 44 0.41 -4.82 -10.05
N ILE A 45 -0.60 -5.57 -9.65
CA ILE A 45 -1.14 -5.39 -8.31
C ILE A 45 -0.09 -5.73 -7.27
N LYS A 46 0.68 -6.78 -7.52
CA LYS A 46 1.76 -7.14 -6.61
C LYS A 46 2.81 -6.05 -6.52
N LYS A 47 3.15 -5.48 -7.65
CA LYS A 47 4.12 -4.39 -7.66
C LYS A 47 3.63 -3.19 -6.87
N ILE A 48 2.37 -2.85 -7.06
CA ILE A 48 1.80 -1.74 -6.32
C ILE A 48 1.77 -2.06 -4.83
N ALA A 49 1.37 -3.27 -4.49
CA ALA A 49 1.32 -3.67 -3.09
C ALA A 49 2.71 -3.63 -2.47
N ASP A 50 3.70 -4.09 -3.20
CA ASP A 50 5.08 -4.04 -2.72
C ASP A 50 5.53 -2.62 -2.48
N GLY A 51 5.23 -1.74 -3.43
CA GLY A 51 5.60 -0.35 -3.29
C GLY A 51 4.92 0.32 -2.10
N VAL A 52 3.64 0.05 -1.93
CA VAL A 52 2.90 0.61 -0.81
C VAL A 52 3.46 0.07 0.51
N LYS A 53 3.72 -1.22 0.53
CA LYS A 53 4.26 -1.85 1.73
C LYS A 53 5.61 -1.26 2.09
N ALA A 54 6.45 -1.08 1.11
CA ALA A 54 7.78 -0.53 1.36
C ALA A 54 7.68 0.89 1.91
N LYS A 55 6.80 1.70 1.33
CA LYS A 55 6.67 3.07 1.78
C LYS A 55 6.10 3.15 3.19
N ILE A 56 5.11 2.34 3.48
CA ILE A 56 4.52 2.34 4.81
C ILE A 56 5.53 1.83 5.82
N SER A 57 6.28 0.80 5.46
CA SER A 57 7.30 0.25 6.34
C SER A 57 8.39 1.26 6.62
N LEU A 58 8.81 1.96 5.58
CA LEU A 58 9.84 2.98 5.75
C LEU A 58 9.41 4.06 6.72
N ASP A 59 8.16 4.48 6.59
CA ASP A 59 7.64 5.50 7.49
C ASP A 59 7.66 5.05 8.93
N LYS A 60 7.19 3.83 9.16
CA LYS A 60 7.13 3.28 10.50
C LYS A 60 8.51 2.96 11.04
N ILE A 61 9.28 2.27 10.23
CA ILE A 61 10.60 1.85 10.65
C ILE A 61 11.50 3.05 10.84
N GLY A 62 11.31 4.07 10.01
CA GLY A 62 12.06 5.29 10.17
C GLY A 62 11.91 5.85 11.57
N GLY A 63 10.69 5.84 12.10
CA GLY A 63 10.44 6.29 13.44
C GLY A 63 11.05 5.37 14.47
N LEU A 64 10.96 4.06 14.23
CA LEU A 64 11.48 3.10 15.16
C LEU A 64 12.99 3.09 15.22
N PHE A 65 13.60 3.15 14.06
CA PHE A 65 15.05 3.11 13.97
C PHE A 65 15.71 4.36 14.46
N LYS A 66 14.97 5.41 14.44
CA LYS A 66 15.51 6.67 14.84
C LYS A 66 15.92 6.71 16.28
N LYS A 67 15.18 6.13 17.09
CA LYS A 67 15.45 6.18 18.50
C LYS A 67 16.65 7.01 18.90
#